data_4d91fa7c0d427215ebd36feef36db12b
#
_entry.id   4d91fa7c0d427215ebd36feef36db12b
#
_cell.length_a   1.000
_cell.length_b   1.000
_cell.length_c   1.000
_cell.angle_alpha   90.00
_cell.angle_beta   90.00
_cell.angle_gamma   90.00
#
_symmetry.space_group_name_H-M   'P 1'
#
loop_
_entity.id
_entity.type
_entity.pdbx_description
1 polymer ?
#
loop_
_entity_poly.entity_id
_entity_poly.type
_entity_poly.pdbx_seq_one_letter_code
_entity_poly.pdbx_strand_id
1 'polypeptide(L)' 'MSKTNKRFEFKEPERGPILTDALIIVDKETGVNYLMVRSGYGAGLTPLIDAEGKPIVTK' A
#
# COMPACT_ATOMS: atom_id res chain seq x y z
N MET A 1 18.98 -15.66 -4.42
CA MET A 1 18.88 -15.09 -4.32
C MET A 1 18.59 -14.33 -4.23
N SER A 2 18.61 -14.16 -4.31
CA SER A 2 18.46 -13.39 -4.15
C SER A 2 18.03 -12.72 -3.88
N LYS A 3 18.08 -12.42 -3.79
CA LYS A 3 17.78 -11.70 -3.34
C LYS A 3 17.36 -10.75 -3.48
N THR A 4 17.06 -10.80 -3.39
CA THR A 4 16.93 -9.60 -3.24
C THR A 4 16.06 -8.61 -4.07
N ASN A 5 15.43 -8.92 -5.16
CA ASN A 5 14.60 -8.02 -5.93
C ASN A 5 13.16 -8.20 -5.57
N LYS A 6 12.78 -7.59 -4.46
CA LYS A 6 11.40 -7.65 -4.03
C LYS A 6 10.56 -6.77 -4.92
N ARG A 7 9.41 -7.29 -5.32
CA ARG A 7 8.51 -6.54 -6.18
C ARG A 7 7.75 -5.45 -5.41
N PHE A 8 7.43 -5.72 -4.15
CA PHE A 8 6.59 -4.80 -3.40
C PHE A 8 7.38 -4.12 -2.30
N GLU A 9 7.20 -2.83 -2.20
CA GLU A 9 7.80 -2.03 -1.14
C GLU A 9 6.71 -1.62 -0.17
N PHE A 10 6.93 -1.90 1.12
CA PHE A 10 5.96 -1.60 2.17
C PHE A 10 6.41 -0.35 2.89
N LYS A 11 5.56 0.68 2.88
CA LYS A 11 5.86 1.92 3.59
C LYS A 11 5.47 1.78 5.05
N GLU A 12 5.86 2.79 5.85
CA GLU A 12 5.54 2.79 7.27
C GLU A 12 4.04 2.84 7.47
N PRO A 13 3.48 1.99 8.35
CA PRO A 13 2.05 2.04 8.61
C PRO A 13 1.69 3.31 9.37
N GLU A 14 0.52 3.84 9.08
CA GLU A 14 -0.03 4.97 9.78
C GLU A 14 -1.16 4.48 10.68
N ARG A 15 -1.05 4.75 11.98
CA ARG A 15 -2.01 4.25 12.94
C ARG A 15 -3.24 5.12 12.97
N GLY A 16 -4.40 4.46 12.98
CA GLY A 16 -5.67 5.13 13.16
C GLY A 16 -6.26 4.81 14.51
N PRO A 17 -7.58 4.91 14.62
CA PRO A 17 -8.25 4.56 15.88
C PRO A 17 -8.07 3.08 16.18
N ILE A 18 -8.48 2.68 17.34
CA ILE A 18 -8.31 1.37 17.96
C ILE A 18 -8.12 0.24 16.95
N LEU A 19 -6.94 -0.41 17.02
CA LEU A 19 -6.62 -1.59 16.22
C LEU A 19 -6.76 -1.37 14.71
N THR A 20 -6.62 -0.13 14.29
CA THR A 20 -6.73 0.23 12.88
C THR A 20 -5.42 0.84 12.42
N ASP A 21 -4.95 0.44 11.25
CA ASP A 21 -3.82 1.12 10.64
C ASP A 21 -3.96 1.04 9.12
N ALA A 22 -3.17 1.86 8.46
CA ALA A 22 -3.15 1.91 7.01
C ALA A 22 -1.71 2.00 6.56
N LEU A 23 -1.40 1.34 5.46
CA LEU A 23 -0.07 1.44 4.90
C LEU A 23 -0.15 1.45 3.38
N ILE A 24 0.90 1.99 2.80
CA ILE A 24 1.00 2.06 1.35
C ILE A 24 1.99 1.00 0.89
N ILE A 25 1.59 0.26 -0.12
CA ILE A 25 2.42 -0.77 -0.75
C ILE A 25 2.66 -0.32 -2.19
N VAL A 26 3.91 -0.29 -2.60
CA VAL A 26 4.26 0.12 -3.96
C VAL A 26 4.68 -1.11 -4.75
N ASP A 27 4.05 -1.30 -5.92
CA ASP A 27 4.46 -2.31 -6.87
C ASP A 27 5.60 -1.72 -7.68
N LYS A 28 6.82 -2.19 -7.45
CA LYS A 28 7.98 -1.58 -8.07
C LYS A 28 8.08 -1.88 -9.55
N GLU A 29 7.37 -2.88 -10.05
CA GLU A 29 7.38 -3.16 -11.48
C GLU A 29 6.53 -2.18 -12.26
N THR A 30 5.37 -1.82 -11.71
CA THR A 30 4.46 -0.91 -12.41
C THR A 30 4.50 0.49 -11.82
N GLY A 31 4.94 0.63 -10.58
CA GLY A 31 4.91 1.89 -9.88
C GLY A 31 3.58 2.19 -9.23
N VAL A 32 2.60 1.31 -9.37
CA VAL A 32 1.27 1.56 -8.81
C VAL A 32 1.32 1.44 -7.30
N ASN A 33 0.71 2.40 -6.63
CA ASN A 33 0.60 2.42 -5.17
C ASN A 33 -0.74 1.82 -4.77
N TYR A 34 -0.72 1.04 -3.69
CA TYR A 34 -1.92 0.43 -3.13
C TYR A 34 -2.07 0.86 -1.69
N LEU A 35 -3.31 0.97 -1.25
CA LEU A 35 -3.63 1.29 0.13
C LEU A 35 -4.18 0.04 0.80
N MET A 36 -3.58 -0.36 1.90
CA MET A 36 -4.06 -1.48 2.69
C MET A 36 -4.49 -0.94 4.04
N VAL A 37 -5.75 -1.21 4.40
CA VAL A 37 -6.29 -0.80 5.70
C VAL A 37 -6.58 -2.05 6.49
N ARG A 38 -6.08 -2.09 7.72
CA ARG A 38 -6.31 -3.21 8.62
C ARG A 38 -7.08 -2.71 9.83
N SER A 39 -8.08 -3.47 10.23
CA SER A 39 -8.90 -3.11 11.38
C SER A 39 -9.28 -4.41 12.09
N GLY A 40 -8.77 -4.60 13.32
CA GLY A 40 -9.01 -5.83 14.05
C GLY A 40 -8.54 -7.04 13.26
N TYR A 41 -9.45 -7.90 12.89
CA TYR A 41 -9.12 -9.11 12.13
C TYR A 41 -9.31 -8.92 10.64
N GLY A 42 -9.82 -7.77 10.23
CA GLY A 42 -10.11 -7.54 8.82
C GLY A 42 -9.04 -6.72 8.13
N ALA A 43 -8.98 -6.88 6.82
CA ALA A 43 -8.06 -6.09 6.02
C ALA A 43 -8.67 -5.87 4.64
N GLY A 44 -8.43 -4.70 4.08
CA GLY A 44 -8.85 -4.38 2.74
C GLY A 44 -7.71 -3.77 1.96
N LEU A 45 -7.66 -4.06 0.67
CA LEU A 45 -6.63 -3.56 -0.22
C LEU A 45 -7.29 -2.93 -1.43
N THR A 46 -6.83 -1.74 -1.79
CA THR A 46 -7.37 -1.04 -2.94
C THR A 46 -6.25 -0.23 -3.58
N PRO A 47 -6.32 0.00 -4.90
CA PRO A 47 -5.37 0.93 -5.51
C PRO A 47 -5.54 2.31 -4.90
N LEU A 48 -4.42 2.99 -4.67
CA LEU A 48 -4.43 4.34 -4.15
C LEU A 48 -4.65 5.30 -5.32
N ILE A 49 -5.71 6.07 -5.26
CA ILE A 49 -6.06 6.95 -6.37
C ILE A 49 -5.92 8.40 -5.95
N ASP A 50 -5.74 9.26 -6.95
CA ASP A 50 -5.67 10.69 -6.72
C ASP A 50 -7.08 11.29 -6.72
N ALA A 51 -7.14 12.62 -6.64
CA ALA A 51 -8.44 13.30 -6.56
C ALA A 51 -9.27 13.14 -7.82
N GLU A 52 -8.66 12.70 -8.91
CA GLU A 52 -9.34 12.51 -10.18
C GLU A 52 -9.65 11.06 -10.46
N GLY A 53 -9.40 10.19 -9.48
CA GLY A 53 -9.72 8.78 -9.63
C GLY A 53 -8.67 7.97 -10.37
N LYS A 54 -7.50 8.53 -10.59
CA LYS A 54 -6.44 7.83 -11.29
C LYS A 54 -5.48 7.20 -10.30
N PRO A 55 -4.94 6.02 -10.61
CA PRO A 55 -3.97 5.40 -9.71
C PRO A 55 -2.73 6.28 -9.54
N ILE A 56 -2.23 6.32 -8.33
CA ILE A 56 -0.99 7.04 -8.04
C ILE A 56 0.16 6.12 -8.42
N VAL A 57 1.04 6.63 -9.26
CA VAL A 57 2.15 5.84 -9.78
C VAL A 57 3.45 6.50 -9.38
N THR A 58 4.35 5.71 -8.79
CA THR A 58 5.67 6.16 -8.38
C THR A 58 6.71 5.46 -9.25
N LYS A 59 7.41 6.20 -10.05
CA LYS A 59 8.41 5.62 -10.93
C LYS A 59 9.78 6.13 -10.63
#